data_97fa80d1ede191495b5d787d636f9299
#
_entry.id   97fa80d1ede191495b5d787d636f9299
#
_cell.length_a   1.000
_cell.length_b   1.000
_cell.length_c   1.000
_cell.angle_alpha   90.00
_cell.angle_beta   90.00
_cell.angle_gamma   90.00
#
_symmetry.space_group_name_H-M   'P 1'
#
loop_
_entity.id
_entity.type
_entity.pdbx_description
1 polymer ?
#
loop_
_entity_poly.entity_id
_entity_poly.type
_entity_poly.pdbx_seq_one_letter_code
_entity_poly.pdbx_strand_id
1 'polypeptide(L)'
;MQKQWQELKEYQKRLVAIDTSGWPISQQVDYHIVRAEMNGLEFDHRVLRPWSRDPSFYAVITTSEPDVPAREGPEIYGVLYMPDYEFPLKGEQKKEFQKKIQAVPILLAQAKKNLTEKGRDLWYFGIIQKEREINVLTGLSRRLMETNPDLVPLVDKAREAVGGFKSWLEEEHGSMARTSDGIG
;
A
#
# COMPACT_ATOMS: atom_id res chain seq x y z
N MET A 1 -1.58 -9.68 8.54
CA MET A 1 -1.21 -8.80 9.68
C MET A 1 -0.89 -9.58 10.97
N GLN A 2 -1.84 -10.31 11.60
CA GLN A 2 -1.56 -11.03 12.87
C GLN A 2 -0.41 -12.03 12.77
N LYS A 3 -0.36 -12.83 11.69
CA LYS A 3 0.74 -13.79 11.45
C LYS A 3 2.08 -13.06 11.32
N GLN A 4 2.15 -12.00 10.50
CA GLN A 4 3.37 -11.19 10.33
C GLN A 4 3.83 -10.56 11.65
N TRP A 5 2.91 -10.10 12.48
CA TRP A 5 3.21 -9.58 13.80
C TRP A 5 3.86 -10.62 14.72
N GLN A 6 3.32 -11.85 14.74
CA GLN A 6 3.89 -12.94 15.52
C GLN A 6 5.28 -13.36 15.01
N GLU A 7 5.44 -13.45 13.69
CA GLU A 7 6.72 -13.77 13.07
C GLU A 7 7.78 -12.68 13.38
N LEU A 8 7.41 -11.40 13.29
CA LEU A 8 8.30 -10.29 13.66
C LEU A 8 8.79 -10.39 15.09
N LYS A 9 7.89 -10.66 16.04
CA LYS A 9 8.24 -10.84 17.46
C LYS A 9 9.24 -11.98 17.69
N GLU A 10 9.07 -13.08 16.96
CA GLU A 10 9.97 -14.21 17.07
C GLU A 10 11.35 -13.88 16.44
N TYR A 11 11.38 -13.17 15.31
CA TYR A 11 12.64 -12.71 14.72
C TYR A 11 13.36 -11.69 15.61
N GLN A 12 12.65 -10.73 16.21
CA GLN A 12 13.24 -9.78 17.17
C GLN A 12 13.87 -10.50 18.35
N LYS A 13 13.18 -11.50 18.91
CA LYS A 13 13.71 -12.31 20.02
C LYS A 13 14.98 -13.06 19.63
N ARG A 14 14.99 -13.66 18.43
CA ARG A 14 16.16 -14.36 17.92
C ARG A 14 17.33 -13.42 17.66
N LEU A 15 17.08 -12.25 17.09
CA LEU A 15 18.09 -11.24 16.82
C LEU A 15 18.75 -10.75 18.11
N VAL A 16 17.98 -10.43 19.14
CA VAL A 16 18.50 -9.95 20.44
C VAL A 16 19.33 -11.02 21.17
N ALA A 17 19.08 -12.29 20.90
CA ALA A 17 19.84 -13.38 21.49
C ALA A 17 21.24 -13.60 20.87
N ILE A 18 21.57 -12.88 19.78
CA ILE A 18 22.88 -12.99 19.14
C ILE A 18 23.91 -12.19 19.93
N ASP A 19 24.99 -12.84 20.37
CA ASP A 19 26.13 -12.14 20.96
C ASP A 19 27.00 -11.53 19.86
N THR A 20 27.07 -10.23 19.82
CA THR A 20 27.83 -9.44 18.82
C THR A 20 29.17 -8.92 19.36
N SER A 21 29.56 -9.25 20.59
CA SER A 21 30.71 -8.66 21.28
C SER A 21 32.06 -8.92 20.58
N GLY A 22 32.16 -10.05 19.87
CA GLY A 22 33.36 -10.43 19.11
C GLY A 22 33.33 -10.05 17.63
N TRP A 23 32.32 -9.35 17.16
CA TRP A 23 32.17 -9.06 15.74
C TRP A 23 32.99 -7.85 15.30
N PRO A 24 33.46 -7.82 14.03
CA PRO A 24 33.98 -6.60 13.42
C PRO A 24 32.95 -5.46 13.47
N ILE A 25 33.42 -4.21 13.57
CA ILE A 25 32.54 -3.03 13.67
C ILE A 25 31.52 -2.97 12.53
N SER A 26 31.90 -3.28 11.29
CA SER A 26 30.99 -3.29 10.15
C SER A 26 29.80 -4.24 10.35
N GLN A 27 30.04 -5.44 10.87
CA GLN A 27 28.98 -6.41 11.16
C GLN A 27 28.10 -5.99 12.35
N GLN A 28 28.68 -5.30 13.34
CA GLN A 28 27.88 -4.72 14.42
C GLN A 28 26.95 -3.61 13.88
N VAL A 29 27.42 -2.81 12.94
CA VAL A 29 26.59 -1.79 12.25
C VAL A 29 25.43 -2.46 11.51
N ASP A 30 25.69 -3.50 10.73
CA ASP A 30 24.65 -4.26 10.02
C ASP A 30 23.60 -4.83 10.97
N TYR A 31 24.05 -5.39 12.11
CA TYR A 31 23.15 -5.87 13.17
C TYR A 31 22.22 -4.76 13.68
N HIS A 32 22.79 -3.57 13.95
CA HIS A 32 22.00 -2.45 14.44
C HIS A 32 21.02 -1.90 13.41
N ILE A 33 21.38 -1.90 12.11
CA ILE A 33 20.49 -1.53 11.01
C ILE A 33 19.30 -2.50 10.97
N VAL A 34 19.55 -3.81 10.94
CA VAL A 34 18.47 -4.82 10.94
C VAL A 34 17.58 -4.68 12.17
N ARG A 35 18.16 -4.44 13.35
CA ARG A 35 17.40 -4.20 14.58
C ARG A 35 16.53 -2.95 14.49
N ALA A 36 17.04 -1.85 13.93
CA ALA A 36 16.30 -0.61 13.74
C ALA A 36 15.10 -0.81 12.80
N GLU A 37 15.31 -1.50 11.68
CA GLU A 37 14.23 -1.83 10.73
C GLU A 37 13.13 -2.69 11.38
N MET A 38 13.52 -3.72 12.16
CA MET A 38 12.55 -4.53 12.88
C MET A 38 11.77 -3.72 13.94
N ASN A 39 12.41 -2.77 14.60
CA ASN A 39 11.75 -1.89 15.56
C ASN A 39 10.80 -0.89 14.87
N GLY A 40 11.17 -0.38 13.69
CA GLY A 40 10.30 0.43 12.83
C GLY A 40 9.03 -0.33 12.45
N LEU A 41 9.18 -1.56 11.95
CA LEU A 41 8.05 -2.42 11.62
C LEU A 41 7.19 -2.78 12.85
N GLU A 42 7.82 -2.95 14.03
CA GLU A 42 7.11 -3.13 15.31
C GLU A 42 6.26 -1.89 15.64
N PHE A 43 6.82 -0.71 15.46
CA PHE A 43 6.12 0.55 15.68
C PHE A 43 4.91 0.69 14.75
N ASP A 44 5.06 0.35 13.47
CA ASP A 44 3.97 0.33 12.51
C ASP A 44 2.82 -0.59 12.94
N HIS A 45 3.17 -1.76 13.46
CA HIS A 45 2.17 -2.72 13.93
C HIS A 45 1.48 -2.30 15.24
N ARG A 46 2.20 -1.69 16.14
CA ARG A 46 1.71 -1.37 17.48
C ARG A 46 1.06 0.01 17.56
N VAL A 47 1.63 1.00 16.87
CA VAL A 47 1.26 2.41 17.04
C VAL A 47 0.57 2.95 15.79
N LEU A 48 1.25 2.91 14.63
CA LEU A 48 0.71 3.55 13.42
C LEU A 48 -0.51 2.84 12.88
N ARG A 49 -0.47 1.53 12.78
CA ARG A 49 -1.54 0.68 12.26
C ARG A 49 -2.19 1.22 10.97
N PRO A 50 -1.39 1.53 9.94
CA PRO A 50 -1.89 2.22 8.75
C PRO A 50 -3.06 1.49 8.09
N TRP A 51 -3.05 0.15 8.11
CA TRP A 51 -4.14 -0.66 7.55
C TRP A 51 -5.50 -0.47 8.21
N SER A 52 -5.55 0.02 9.47
CA SER A 52 -6.79 0.20 10.22
C SER A 52 -7.28 1.65 10.26
N ARG A 53 -6.45 2.61 9.88
CA ARG A 53 -6.76 4.03 10.02
C ARG A 53 -6.54 4.87 8.76
N ASP A 54 -5.65 4.44 7.86
CA ASP A 54 -5.27 5.21 6.68
C ASP A 54 -5.76 4.55 5.37
N PRO A 55 -6.78 5.12 4.71
CA PRO A 55 -7.23 4.63 3.42
C PRO A 55 -6.16 4.66 2.33
N SER A 56 -5.14 5.53 2.44
CA SER A 56 -4.02 5.63 1.49
C SER A 56 -3.14 4.40 1.50
N PHE A 57 -3.13 3.63 2.60
CA PHE A 57 -2.46 2.34 2.68
C PHE A 57 -2.93 1.35 1.60
N TYR A 58 -4.15 1.48 1.12
CA TYR A 58 -4.74 0.63 0.09
C TYR A 58 -4.59 1.24 -1.31
N ALA A 59 -3.36 1.66 -1.65
CA ALA A 59 -3.04 2.18 -2.96
C ALA A 59 -3.28 1.12 -4.06
N VAL A 60 -3.86 1.56 -5.18
CA VAL A 60 -4.20 0.67 -6.31
C VAL A 60 -3.18 0.80 -7.43
N ILE A 61 -2.80 2.03 -7.77
CA ILE A 61 -1.93 2.28 -8.91
C ILE A 61 -0.97 3.43 -8.63
N THR A 62 0.31 3.22 -8.95
CA THR A 62 1.39 4.21 -8.88
C THR A 62 2.01 4.40 -10.26
N THR A 63 2.20 5.64 -10.69
CA THR A 63 2.63 5.99 -12.06
C THR A 63 4.06 6.48 -12.18
N SER A 64 4.69 6.84 -11.07
CA SER A 64 6.05 7.39 -11.05
C SER A 64 6.85 6.79 -9.90
N GLU A 65 8.15 6.76 -10.07
CA GLU A 65 9.05 6.51 -8.96
C GLU A 65 8.97 7.66 -7.95
N PRO A 66 9.05 7.38 -6.65
CA PRO A 66 9.10 8.40 -5.63
C PRO A 66 10.41 9.20 -5.73
N ASP A 67 10.34 10.50 -5.53
CA ASP A 67 11.48 11.41 -5.52
C ASP A 67 12.48 11.14 -4.37
N VAL A 68 12.02 10.43 -3.36
CA VAL A 68 12.80 10.19 -2.15
C VAL A 68 13.27 8.75 -2.16
N PRO A 69 14.56 8.48 -1.99
CA PRO A 69 15.03 7.11 -1.77
C PRO A 69 14.25 6.49 -0.61
N ALA A 70 13.89 5.20 -0.71
CA ALA A 70 13.16 4.43 0.29
C ALA A 70 13.93 4.39 1.63
N ARG A 71 13.96 5.50 2.35
CA ARG A 71 14.66 5.65 3.64
C ARG A 71 13.73 5.69 4.83
N GLU A 72 12.44 5.87 4.59
CA GLU A 72 11.48 6.20 5.65
C GLU A 72 10.39 5.12 5.81
N GLY A 73 10.68 3.91 5.43
CA GLY A 73 9.76 2.77 5.58
C GLY A 73 9.39 2.11 4.25
N PRO A 74 8.57 1.07 4.28
CA PRO A 74 8.17 0.35 3.09
C PRO A 74 7.36 1.26 2.17
N GLU A 75 7.85 1.49 0.96
CA GLU A 75 7.11 2.21 -0.07
C GLU A 75 5.85 1.43 -0.45
N ILE A 76 4.71 2.12 -0.46
CA ILE A 76 3.45 1.54 -0.89
C ILE A 76 3.27 1.85 -2.37
N TYR A 77 3.77 0.97 -3.23
CA TYR A 77 3.64 1.11 -4.69
C TYR A 77 2.24 0.79 -5.22
N GLY A 78 1.33 0.39 -4.35
CA GLY A 78 0.01 -0.06 -4.76
C GLY A 78 0.00 -1.48 -5.36
N VAL A 79 -1.13 -1.86 -5.92
CA VAL A 79 -1.28 -3.16 -6.60
C VAL A 79 -0.54 -3.16 -7.94
N LEU A 80 -0.63 -2.05 -8.66
CA LEU A 80 0.03 -1.83 -9.95
C LEU A 80 1.08 -0.73 -9.82
N TYR A 81 2.33 -1.08 -10.09
CA TYR A 81 3.42 -0.14 -10.27
C TYR A 81 3.69 0.04 -11.77
N MET A 82 3.23 1.15 -12.34
CA MET A 82 3.21 1.34 -13.79
C MET A 82 4.57 1.39 -14.48
N PRO A 83 5.65 1.86 -13.82
CA PRO A 83 6.98 1.77 -14.41
C PRO A 83 7.45 0.36 -14.78
N ASP A 84 6.90 -0.70 -14.16
CA ASP A 84 7.22 -2.09 -14.50
C ASP A 84 6.60 -2.56 -15.83
N TYR A 85 5.70 -1.77 -16.44
CA TYR A 85 4.89 -2.22 -17.58
C TYR A 85 5.21 -1.49 -18.88
N GLU A 86 5.61 -2.25 -19.90
CA GLU A 86 5.77 -1.78 -21.27
C GLU A 86 4.57 -2.19 -22.14
N PHE A 87 4.00 -1.22 -22.85
CA PHE A 87 2.84 -1.45 -23.71
C PHE A 87 3.24 -1.54 -25.19
N PRO A 88 2.67 -2.48 -25.96
CA PRO A 88 1.62 -3.46 -25.59
C PRO A 88 2.11 -4.55 -24.64
N LEU A 89 1.30 -4.89 -23.64
CA LEU A 89 1.59 -5.96 -22.69
C LEU A 89 1.62 -7.33 -23.37
N LYS A 90 2.67 -8.14 -23.09
CA LYS A 90 2.89 -9.46 -23.71
C LYS A 90 3.32 -10.50 -22.67
N GLY A 91 3.16 -11.78 -23.02
CA GLY A 91 3.69 -12.89 -22.27
C GLY A 91 3.35 -12.87 -20.76
N GLU A 92 4.34 -13.06 -19.91
CA GLU A 92 4.18 -13.12 -18.46
C GLU A 92 3.78 -11.75 -17.87
N GLN A 93 4.28 -10.64 -18.43
CA GLN A 93 3.92 -9.29 -17.98
C GLN A 93 2.40 -9.04 -18.11
N LYS A 94 1.78 -9.51 -19.21
CA LYS A 94 0.34 -9.43 -19.39
C LYS A 94 -0.42 -10.26 -18.36
N LYS A 95 0.03 -11.48 -18.09
CA LYS A 95 -0.59 -12.36 -17.09
C LYS A 95 -0.48 -11.78 -15.68
N GLU A 96 0.67 -11.23 -15.33
CA GLU A 96 0.90 -10.59 -14.04
C GLU A 96 -0.03 -9.38 -13.89
N PHE A 97 -0.09 -8.50 -14.89
CA PHE A 97 -1.00 -7.37 -14.91
C PHE A 97 -2.47 -7.82 -14.71
N GLN A 98 -2.92 -8.84 -15.45
CA GLN A 98 -4.27 -9.38 -15.28
C GLN A 98 -4.54 -9.85 -13.86
N LYS A 99 -3.61 -10.60 -13.27
CA LYS A 99 -3.72 -11.08 -11.89
C LYS A 99 -3.81 -9.93 -10.89
N LYS A 100 -2.95 -8.92 -11.03
CA LYS A 100 -2.90 -7.76 -10.15
C LYS A 100 -4.17 -6.92 -10.27
N ILE A 101 -4.60 -6.57 -11.49
CA ILE A 101 -5.79 -5.72 -11.66
C ILE A 101 -7.08 -6.40 -11.16
N GLN A 102 -7.20 -7.72 -11.32
CA GLN A 102 -8.32 -8.50 -10.80
C GLN A 102 -8.37 -8.54 -9.26
N ALA A 103 -7.25 -8.35 -8.58
CA ALA A 103 -7.19 -8.31 -7.12
C ALA A 103 -7.74 -7.01 -6.53
N VAL A 104 -7.83 -5.92 -7.32
CA VAL A 104 -8.23 -4.60 -6.84
C VAL A 104 -9.59 -4.58 -6.13
N PRO A 105 -10.68 -5.12 -6.70
CA PRO A 105 -11.97 -5.13 -6.01
C PRO A 105 -11.93 -5.91 -4.68
N ILE A 106 -11.17 -6.99 -4.64
CA ILE A 106 -11.00 -7.83 -3.44
C ILE A 106 -10.24 -7.05 -2.35
N LEU A 107 -9.15 -6.39 -2.73
CA LEU A 107 -8.37 -5.54 -1.83
C LEU A 107 -9.25 -4.45 -1.22
N LEU A 108 -10.02 -3.73 -2.02
CA LEU A 108 -10.84 -2.61 -1.53
C LEU A 108 -12.03 -3.10 -0.68
N ALA A 109 -12.59 -4.27 -0.99
CA ALA A 109 -13.58 -4.90 -0.12
C ALA A 109 -12.98 -5.30 1.25
N GLN A 110 -11.73 -5.76 1.27
CA GLN A 110 -11.00 -6.04 2.50
C GLN A 110 -10.65 -4.74 3.24
N ALA A 111 -10.26 -3.67 2.53
CA ALA A 111 -9.96 -2.37 3.09
C ALA A 111 -11.13 -1.82 3.91
N LYS A 112 -12.36 -1.90 3.40
CA LYS A 112 -13.57 -1.48 4.13
C LYS A 112 -13.75 -2.19 5.47
N LYS A 113 -13.32 -3.45 5.57
CA LYS A 113 -13.39 -4.23 6.82
C LYS A 113 -12.26 -3.89 7.78
N ASN A 114 -11.11 -3.52 7.25
CA ASN A 114 -9.91 -3.25 8.05
C ASN A 114 -9.90 -1.82 8.62
N LEU A 115 -10.46 -0.85 7.89
CA LEU A 115 -10.52 0.57 8.27
C LEU A 115 -11.53 0.78 9.39
N THR A 116 -11.14 0.45 10.61
CA THR A 116 -11.95 0.52 11.82
C THR A 116 -11.70 1.77 12.65
N GLU A 117 -10.60 2.47 12.39
CA GLU A 117 -10.20 3.70 13.06
C GLU A 117 -10.41 4.89 12.11
N LYS A 118 -11.06 5.93 12.65
CA LYS A 118 -11.49 7.08 11.85
C LYS A 118 -10.56 8.27 12.11
N GLY A 119 -9.50 8.36 11.30
CA GLY A 119 -8.62 9.52 11.24
C GLY A 119 -9.10 10.49 10.15
N ARG A 120 -9.76 11.59 10.52
CA ARG A 120 -10.44 12.49 9.57
C ARG A 120 -9.51 12.98 8.45
N ASP A 121 -8.32 13.45 8.80
CA ASP A 121 -7.38 14.02 7.83
C ASP A 121 -6.78 12.93 6.93
N LEU A 122 -6.46 11.75 7.48
CA LEU A 122 -6.00 10.60 6.70
C LEU A 122 -7.06 10.13 5.70
N TRP A 123 -8.33 10.12 6.12
CA TRP A 123 -9.44 9.74 5.24
C TRP A 123 -9.67 10.78 4.13
N TYR A 124 -9.51 12.08 4.43
CA TYR A 124 -9.56 13.13 3.41
C TYR A 124 -8.46 12.95 2.35
N PHE A 125 -7.23 12.68 2.77
CA PHE A 125 -6.14 12.38 1.83
C PHE A 125 -6.39 11.09 1.04
N GLY A 126 -6.96 10.07 1.68
CA GLY A 126 -7.37 8.84 1.00
C GLY A 126 -8.40 9.10 -0.11
N ILE A 127 -9.38 9.97 0.12
CA ILE A 127 -10.37 10.37 -0.91
C ILE A 127 -9.68 11.04 -2.09
N ILE A 128 -8.77 11.99 -1.84
CA ILE A 128 -7.98 12.66 -2.90
C ILE A 128 -7.15 11.64 -3.70
N GLN A 129 -6.52 10.70 -3.02
CA GLN A 129 -5.74 9.65 -3.69
C GLN A 129 -6.62 8.79 -4.59
N LYS A 130 -7.80 8.37 -4.13
CA LYS A 130 -8.73 7.56 -4.94
C LYS A 130 -9.23 8.33 -6.17
N GLU A 131 -9.46 9.62 -6.08
CA GLU A 131 -9.76 10.45 -7.25
C GLU A 131 -8.63 10.44 -8.28
N ARG A 132 -7.38 10.56 -7.84
CA ARG A 132 -6.21 10.46 -8.72
C ARG A 132 -6.11 9.09 -9.37
N GLU A 133 -6.31 8.02 -8.60
CA GLU A 133 -6.28 6.64 -9.11
C GLU A 133 -7.38 6.39 -10.16
N ILE A 134 -8.58 6.94 -9.99
CA ILE A 134 -9.66 6.88 -10.99
C ILE A 134 -9.22 7.53 -12.30
N ASN A 135 -8.60 8.71 -12.23
CA ASN A 135 -8.10 9.43 -13.40
C ASN A 135 -7.01 8.64 -14.13
N VAL A 136 -6.07 8.05 -13.39
CA VAL A 136 -5.00 7.20 -13.96
C VAL A 136 -5.59 5.95 -14.62
N LEU A 137 -6.51 5.25 -13.96
CA LEU A 137 -7.17 4.07 -14.51
C LEU A 137 -7.99 4.41 -15.77
N THR A 138 -8.60 5.61 -15.82
CA THR A 138 -9.30 6.09 -17.02
C THR A 138 -8.34 6.30 -18.19
N GLY A 139 -7.18 6.90 -17.94
CA GLY A 139 -6.13 7.04 -18.95
C GLY A 139 -5.57 5.70 -19.42
N LEU A 140 -5.37 4.78 -18.47
CA LEU A 140 -4.92 3.42 -18.76
C LEU A 140 -5.93 2.64 -19.62
N SER A 141 -7.22 2.73 -19.30
CA SER A 141 -8.29 2.09 -20.11
C SER A 141 -8.23 2.58 -21.55
N ARG A 142 -8.08 3.89 -21.80
CA ARG A 142 -7.92 4.46 -23.16
C ARG A 142 -6.68 3.91 -23.88
N ARG A 143 -5.53 3.85 -23.20
CA ARG A 143 -4.30 3.29 -23.77
C ARG A 143 -4.46 1.81 -24.14
N LEU A 144 -5.15 1.06 -23.31
CA LEU A 144 -5.40 -0.36 -23.55
C LEU A 144 -6.37 -0.63 -24.70
N MET A 145 -7.30 0.28 -25.02
CA MET A 145 -8.15 0.14 -26.21
C MET A 145 -7.33 -0.02 -27.50
N GLU A 146 -6.17 0.63 -27.56
CA GLU A 146 -5.29 0.57 -28.72
C GLU A 146 -4.27 -0.58 -28.64
N THR A 147 -3.84 -0.95 -27.44
CA THR A 147 -2.70 -1.87 -27.25
C THR A 147 -3.09 -3.27 -26.80
N ASN A 148 -4.08 -3.38 -25.91
CA ASN A 148 -4.54 -4.63 -25.30
C ASN A 148 -6.04 -4.56 -24.98
N PRO A 149 -6.94 -4.52 -25.98
CA PRO A 149 -8.37 -4.27 -25.76
C PRO A 149 -9.06 -5.31 -24.88
N ASP A 150 -8.54 -6.52 -24.82
CA ASP A 150 -9.03 -7.59 -23.97
C ASP A 150 -8.84 -7.33 -22.45
N LEU A 151 -7.97 -6.38 -22.08
CA LEU A 151 -7.74 -5.98 -20.69
C LEU A 151 -8.65 -4.83 -20.23
N VAL A 152 -9.27 -4.09 -21.16
CA VAL A 152 -10.14 -2.95 -20.86
C VAL A 152 -11.24 -3.29 -19.84
N PRO A 153 -12.01 -4.38 -19.98
CA PRO A 153 -13.05 -4.70 -19.00
C PRO A 153 -12.52 -4.92 -17.58
N LEU A 154 -11.29 -5.42 -17.45
CA LEU A 154 -10.68 -5.65 -16.13
C LEU A 154 -10.28 -4.32 -15.47
N VAL A 155 -9.72 -3.39 -16.25
CA VAL A 155 -9.37 -2.06 -15.76
C VAL A 155 -10.62 -1.25 -15.41
N ASP A 156 -11.66 -1.31 -16.22
CA ASP A 156 -12.93 -0.64 -15.94
C ASP A 156 -13.59 -1.17 -14.66
N LYS A 157 -13.57 -2.49 -14.43
CA LYS A 157 -14.05 -3.10 -13.18
C LYS A 157 -13.22 -2.63 -11.97
N ALA A 158 -11.92 -2.52 -12.11
CA ALA A 158 -11.05 -1.97 -11.05
C ALA A 158 -11.37 -0.50 -10.78
N ARG A 159 -11.56 0.32 -11.84
CA ARG A 159 -11.95 1.72 -11.73
C ARG A 159 -13.29 1.90 -11.02
N GLU A 160 -14.29 1.09 -11.35
CA GLU A 160 -15.59 1.08 -10.66
C GLU A 160 -15.44 0.73 -9.17
N ALA A 161 -14.59 -0.25 -8.84
CA ALA A 161 -14.32 -0.60 -7.45
C ALA A 161 -13.65 0.53 -6.68
N VAL A 162 -12.69 1.25 -7.31
CA VAL A 162 -12.05 2.44 -6.72
C VAL A 162 -13.09 3.55 -6.53
N GLY A 163 -13.96 3.79 -7.51
CA GLY A 163 -15.06 4.76 -7.41
C GLY A 163 -16.00 4.44 -6.25
N GLY A 164 -16.46 3.20 -6.15
CA GLY A 164 -17.33 2.76 -5.05
C GLY A 164 -16.64 2.78 -3.68
N PHE A 165 -15.31 2.59 -3.64
CA PHE A 165 -14.54 2.77 -2.40
C PHE A 165 -14.42 4.23 -2.02
N LYS A 166 -14.13 5.12 -2.99
CA LYS A 166 -14.10 6.58 -2.78
C LYS A 166 -15.44 7.09 -2.24
N SER A 167 -16.56 6.73 -2.86
CA SER A 167 -17.89 7.16 -2.40
C SER A 167 -18.18 6.71 -0.96
N TRP A 168 -17.80 5.49 -0.61
CA TRP A 168 -17.91 5.01 0.76
C TRP A 168 -17.03 5.81 1.73
N LEU A 169 -15.80 6.17 1.35
CA LEU A 169 -14.93 7.03 2.16
C LEU A 169 -15.55 8.41 2.38
N GLU A 170 -16.15 9.01 1.35
CA GLU A 170 -16.81 10.32 1.43
C GLU A 170 -18.01 10.30 2.39
N GLU A 171 -18.84 9.26 2.32
CA GLU A 171 -19.98 9.07 3.21
C GLU A 171 -19.54 8.96 4.68
N GLU A 172 -18.58 8.09 4.95
CA GLU A 172 -18.05 7.89 6.30
C GLU A 172 -17.33 9.15 6.83
N HIS A 173 -16.49 9.79 5.98
CA HIS A 173 -15.78 11.02 6.32
C HIS A 173 -16.73 12.17 6.69
N GLY A 174 -17.86 12.29 6.01
CA GLY A 174 -18.87 13.29 6.30
C GLY A 174 -19.43 13.21 7.73
N SER A 175 -19.42 12.02 8.31
CA SER A 175 -19.88 11.75 9.69
C SER A 175 -18.83 11.92 10.78
N MET A 176 -17.54 12.11 10.40
CA MET A 176 -16.43 12.16 11.37
C MET A 176 -16.35 13.49 12.10
N ALA A 177 -16.07 13.43 13.41
CA ALA A 177 -15.79 14.62 14.20
C ALA A 177 -14.53 15.35 13.70
N ARG A 178 -14.49 16.66 13.87
CA ARG A 178 -13.29 17.49 13.58
C ARG A 178 -12.32 17.40 14.76
N THR A 179 -11.58 16.30 14.85
CA THR A 179 -10.54 16.10 15.85
C THR A 179 -9.19 16.01 15.16
N SER A 180 -8.13 16.39 15.87
CA SER A 180 -6.75 16.18 15.39
C SER A 180 -6.46 14.69 15.30
N ASP A 181 -5.86 14.25 14.21
CA ASP A 181 -5.43 12.86 14.00
C ASP A 181 -3.97 12.63 14.38
N GLY A 182 -3.37 13.58 15.09
CA GLY A 182 -2.00 13.46 15.58
C GLY A 182 -1.80 12.25 16.49
N ILE A 183 -0.60 11.68 16.44
CA ILE A 183 -0.18 10.55 17.27
C ILE A 183 0.50 11.08 18.56
N GLY A 184 0.50 12.38 18.74
CA GLY A 184 1.13 13.04 19.87
C GLY A 184 0.30 13.01 21.14
#